data_7bb5572ab1f9d5e35f83c215328dc028
#
_entry.id   7bb5572ab1f9d5e35f83c215328dc028
#
_cell.length_a   1.000
_cell.length_b   1.000
_cell.length_c   1.000
_cell.angle_alpha   90.00
_cell.angle_beta   90.00
_cell.angle_gamma   90.00
#
_symmetry.space_group_name_H-M   'P 1'
#
loop_
_entity.id
_entity.type
_entity.pdbx_description
1 polymer ?
#
loop_
_entity_poly.entity_id
_entity_poly.type
_entity_poly.pdbx_seq_one_letter_code
_entity_poly.pdbx_strand_id
1 'polypeptide(L)'
;MRLDRFLFFIRLSKSRTLAQGLIEAGHVRLDGKRVGKAAEEVKVGSVIALPLHGQVRVLRVLVLPSRRGPASEAQSCYEELHEASSTANVSHQGGSD
;
A
#
# COMPACT_ATOMS: atom_id res chain seq x y z
N MET A 1 -2.73 -11.34 -8.18
CA MET A 1 -3.74 -10.28 -8.33
C MET A 1 -3.09 -9.02 -8.87
N ARG A 2 -3.75 -8.31 -9.76
CA ARG A 2 -3.22 -7.07 -10.32
C ARG A 2 -3.14 -6.00 -9.25
N LEU A 3 -2.08 -5.22 -9.29
CA LEU A 3 -1.84 -4.17 -8.31
C LEU A 3 -2.96 -3.11 -8.32
N ASP A 4 -3.42 -2.68 -9.51
CA ASP A 4 -4.49 -1.69 -9.60
C ASP A 4 -5.78 -2.19 -8.97
N ARG A 5 -6.11 -3.47 -9.20
CA ARG A 5 -7.30 -4.07 -8.60
C ARG A 5 -7.16 -4.18 -7.09
N PHE A 6 -5.98 -4.58 -6.62
CA PHE A 6 -5.74 -4.70 -5.18
C PHE A 6 -5.94 -3.36 -4.48
N LEU A 7 -5.32 -2.29 -5.00
CA LEU A 7 -5.45 -0.97 -4.39
C LEU A 7 -6.89 -0.47 -4.37
N PHE A 8 -7.66 -0.79 -5.41
CA PHE A 8 -9.08 -0.45 -5.45
C PHE A 8 -9.88 -1.27 -4.45
N PHE A 9 -9.62 -2.57 -4.38
CA PHE A 9 -10.37 -3.48 -3.49
C PHE A 9 -10.13 -3.15 -2.02
N ILE A 10 -8.92 -2.74 -1.63
CA ILE A 10 -8.64 -2.40 -0.23
C ILE A 10 -8.95 -0.93 0.08
N ARG A 11 -9.61 -0.24 -0.84
CA ARG A 11 -10.12 1.12 -0.67
C ARG A 11 -9.05 2.20 -0.49
N LEU A 12 -7.83 1.94 -0.94
CA LEU A 12 -6.79 2.97 -0.96
C LEU A 12 -6.91 3.86 -2.19
N SER A 13 -7.67 3.41 -3.19
CA SER A 13 -7.97 4.21 -4.37
C SER A 13 -9.46 4.20 -4.61
N LYS A 14 -10.01 5.36 -4.99
CA LYS A 14 -11.45 5.51 -5.23
C LYS A 14 -11.91 4.79 -6.50
N SER A 15 -10.99 4.56 -7.44
CA SER A 15 -11.32 3.85 -8.68
C SER A 15 -10.08 3.12 -9.17
N ARG A 16 -10.30 2.15 -10.07
CA ARG A 16 -9.18 1.46 -10.70
C ARG A 16 -8.39 2.41 -11.61
N THR A 17 -9.09 3.33 -12.26
CA THR A 17 -8.44 4.32 -13.12
C THR A 17 -7.46 5.18 -12.35
N LEU A 18 -7.85 5.63 -11.14
CA LEU A 18 -6.96 6.41 -10.30
C LEU A 18 -5.76 5.56 -9.83
N ALA A 19 -6.00 4.30 -9.49
CA ALA A 19 -4.92 3.40 -9.12
C ALA A 19 -3.95 3.20 -10.28
N GLN A 20 -4.46 3.01 -11.49
CA GLN A 20 -3.63 2.86 -12.67
C GLN A 20 -2.78 4.09 -12.93
N GLY A 21 -3.38 5.28 -12.79
CA GLY A 21 -2.65 6.53 -12.98
C GLY A 21 -1.51 6.69 -12.00
N LEU A 22 -1.75 6.35 -10.75
CA LEU A 22 -0.74 6.45 -9.70
C LEU A 22 0.44 5.50 -9.97
N ILE A 23 0.12 4.27 -10.37
CA ILE A 23 1.13 3.27 -10.68
C ILE A 23 1.94 3.67 -11.91
N GLU A 24 1.25 4.07 -12.98
CA GLU A 24 1.90 4.38 -14.25
C GLU A 24 2.74 5.65 -14.17
N ALA A 25 2.39 6.54 -13.25
CA ALA A 25 3.21 7.74 -13.00
C ALA A 25 4.48 7.42 -12.21
N GLY A 26 4.65 6.18 -11.76
CA GLY A 26 5.86 5.76 -11.07
C GLY A 26 5.88 6.06 -9.58
N HIS A 27 4.71 6.29 -8.98
CA HIS A 27 4.63 6.65 -7.56
C HIS A 27 4.50 5.46 -6.63
N VAL A 28 4.37 4.26 -7.16
CA VAL A 28 4.13 3.06 -6.33
C VAL A 28 5.33 2.14 -6.40
N ARG A 29 5.73 1.60 -5.24
CA ARG A 29 6.80 0.60 -5.15
C ARG A 29 6.19 -0.70 -4.68
N LEU A 30 6.69 -1.81 -5.22
CA LEU A 30 6.30 -3.15 -4.84
C LEU A 30 7.58 -3.90 -4.48
N ASP A 31 7.66 -4.35 -3.23
CA ASP A 31 8.84 -5.04 -2.70
C ASP A 31 10.13 -4.22 -2.92
N GLY A 32 10.03 -2.90 -2.70
CA GLY A 32 11.15 -1.99 -2.79
C GLY A 32 11.49 -1.49 -4.19
N LYS A 33 10.79 -1.97 -5.21
CA LYS A 33 11.06 -1.58 -6.59
C LYS A 33 9.93 -0.74 -7.14
N ARG A 34 10.28 0.33 -7.84
CA ARG A 34 9.27 1.13 -8.54
C ARG A 34 8.63 0.28 -9.63
N VAL A 35 7.30 0.31 -9.69
CA VAL A 35 6.55 -0.39 -10.73
C VAL A 35 5.90 0.63 -11.64
N GLY A 36 5.78 0.30 -12.92
CA GLY A 36 5.17 1.17 -13.91
C GLY A 36 3.99 0.55 -14.60
N LYS A 37 3.62 -0.67 -14.22
CA LYS A 37 2.51 -1.38 -14.86
C LYS A 37 1.43 -1.68 -13.85
N ALA A 38 0.21 -1.26 -14.15
CA ALA A 38 -0.95 -1.50 -13.30
C ALA A 38 -1.22 -2.99 -13.11
N ALA A 39 -0.82 -3.81 -14.06
CA ALA A 39 -1.03 -5.26 -14.02
C ALA A 39 0.03 -6.01 -13.22
N GLU A 40 0.95 -5.30 -12.57
CA GLU A 40 1.99 -5.94 -11.74
C GLU A 40 1.36 -6.87 -10.72
N GLU A 41 2.00 -8.00 -10.48
CA GLU A 41 1.43 -9.05 -9.62
C GLU A 41 1.64 -8.75 -8.15
N VAL A 42 0.55 -8.80 -7.37
CA VAL A 42 0.58 -8.67 -5.90
C VAL A 42 0.31 -10.04 -5.29
N LYS A 43 1.08 -10.38 -4.28
CA LYS A 43 0.95 -11.67 -3.58
C LYS A 43 0.87 -11.42 -2.08
N VAL A 44 0.38 -12.41 -1.35
CA VAL A 44 0.43 -12.37 0.11
C VAL A 44 1.90 -12.22 0.52
N GLY A 45 2.16 -11.27 1.41
CA GLY A 45 3.51 -10.95 1.84
C GLY A 45 4.17 -9.81 1.06
N SER A 46 3.59 -9.41 -0.08
CA SER A 46 4.11 -8.26 -0.83
C SER A 46 4.06 -7.01 0.01
N VAL A 47 5.07 -6.15 -0.14
CA VAL A 47 5.14 -4.85 0.53
C VAL A 47 4.92 -3.76 -0.50
N ILE A 48 3.92 -2.92 -0.26
CA ILE A 48 3.54 -1.85 -1.19
C ILE A 48 3.80 -0.50 -0.52
N ALA A 49 4.49 0.39 -1.22
CA ALA A 49 4.69 1.76 -0.76
C ALA A 49 4.06 2.70 -1.78
N LEU A 50 3.21 3.62 -1.31
CA LEU A 50 2.53 4.56 -2.18
C LEU A 50 2.23 5.86 -1.45
N PRO A 51 2.15 6.99 -2.17
CA PRO A 51 1.79 8.27 -1.55
C PRO A 51 0.28 8.39 -1.45
N LEU A 52 -0.21 8.75 -0.26
CA LEU A 52 -1.62 9.02 -0.03
C LEU A 52 -1.73 10.20 0.94
N HIS A 53 -2.53 11.18 0.56
CA HIS A 53 -2.81 12.35 1.41
C HIS A 53 -1.53 13.02 1.92
N GLY A 54 -0.54 13.17 1.03
CA GLY A 54 0.70 13.86 1.38
C GLY A 54 1.70 13.04 2.17
N GLN A 55 1.42 11.77 2.39
CA GLN A 55 2.30 10.89 3.15
C GLN A 55 2.59 9.62 2.33
N VAL A 56 3.78 9.07 2.52
CA VAL A 56 4.10 7.77 1.97
C VAL A 56 3.62 6.72 2.97
N ARG A 57 2.75 5.84 2.50
CA ARG A 57 2.27 4.73 3.32
C ARG A 57 2.91 3.45 2.82
N VAL A 58 3.31 2.60 3.77
CA VAL A 58 3.90 1.31 3.47
C VAL A 58 3.04 0.25 4.12
N LEU A 59 2.67 -0.77 3.35
CA LEU A 59 1.81 -1.82 3.88
C LEU A 59 2.23 -3.18 3.37
N ARG A 60 1.95 -4.22 4.18
CA ARG A 60 2.18 -5.60 3.80
C ARG A 60 0.86 -6.27 3.51
N VAL A 61 0.81 -7.01 2.43
CA VAL A 61 -0.40 -7.74 2.02
C VAL A 61 -0.56 -8.99 2.89
N LEU A 62 -1.72 -9.11 3.54
CA LEU A 62 -2.03 -10.26 4.39
C LEU A 62 -2.98 -11.23 3.68
N VAL A 63 -3.95 -10.69 2.95
CA VAL A 63 -4.98 -11.48 2.27
C VAL A 63 -5.25 -10.83 0.92
N LEU A 64 -5.43 -11.63 -0.12
CA LEU A 64 -5.84 -11.10 -1.42
C LEU A 64 -7.37 -11.10 -1.46
N PRO A 65 -8.00 -9.91 -1.51
CA PRO A 65 -9.46 -9.84 -1.51
C PRO A 65 -10.03 -10.28 -2.85
N SER A 66 -11.25 -10.78 -2.84
CA SER A 66 -11.95 -11.17 -4.06
C SER A 66 -12.91 -10.10 -4.56
N ARG A 67 -13.09 -9.03 -3.78
CA ARG A 67 -14.01 -7.95 -4.11
C ARG A 67 -13.65 -6.71 -3.33
N ARG A 68 -14.23 -5.58 -3.73
CA ARG A 68 -14.13 -4.35 -2.96
C ARG A 68 -15.19 -4.38 -1.87
N GLY A 69 -14.79 -4.88 -0.71
CA GLY A 69 -15.69 -4.99 0.42
C GLY A 69 -15.80 -3.71 1.23
N PRO A 70 -16.51 -3.76 2.37
CA PRO A 70 -16.56 -2.61 3.28
C PRO A 70 -15.20 -2.32 3.90
N ALA A 71 -15.06 -1.13 4.49
CA ALA A 71 -13.77 -0.65 4.98
C ALA A 71 -13.12 -1.60 5.99
N SER A 72 -13.90 -2.20 6.90
CA SER A 72 -13.35 -3.11 7.90
C SER A 72 -12.77 -4.37 7.26
N GLU A 73 -13.43 -4.90 6.25
CA GLU A 73 -12.95 -6.05 5.51
C GLU A 73 -11.68 -5.69 4.73
N ALA A 74 -11.69 -4.52 4.09
CA ALA A 74 -10.53 -4.05 3.34
C ALA A 74 -9.31 -3.90 4.22
N GLN A 75 -9.48 -3.36 5.42
CA GLN A 75 -8.38 -3.14 6.35
C GLN A 75 -7.78 -4.45 6.87
N SER A 76 -8.55 -5.52 6.87
CA SER A 76 -8.03 -6.82 7.29
C SER A 76 -7.16 -7.49 6.24
N CYS A 77 -7.11 -6.94 5.02
CA CYS A 77 -6.31 -7.51 3.94
C CYS A 77 -4.85 -7.08 3.97
N TYR A 78 -4.50 -6.10 4.79
CA TYR A 78 -3.14 -5.60 4.87
C TYR A 78 -2.84 -5.08 6.28
N GLU A 79 -1.55 -4.93 6.57
CA GLU A 79 -1.11 -4.27 7.78
C GLU A 79 -0.24 -3.08 7.42
N GLU A 80 -0.42 -1.99 8.15
CA GLU A 80 0.39 -0.79 7.97
C GLU A 80 1.77 -1.03 8.57
N LEU A 81 2.84 -0.72 7.84
CA LEU A 81 4.18 -0.82 8.35
C LEU A 81 4.67 0.57 8.71
N HIS A 82 5.18 0.74 9.95
CA HIS A 82 5.71 2.01 10.41
C HIS A 82 7.22 1.90 10.42
N GLU A 83 7.84 2.68 9.60
CA GLU A 83 9.28 2.73 9.58
C GLU A 83 9.81 3.50 10.73
N ALA A 84 10.08 3.72 10.75
CA ALA A 84 10.51 4.48 11.53
C ALA A 84 10.48 4.76 12.42
N SER A 85 9.96 4.44 11.98
CA SER A 85 10.00 4.60 12.69
C SER A 85 10.75 4.47 13.01
N SER A 86 10.62 4.43 12.63
CA SER A 86 11.34 4.41 12.93
C SER A 86 11.91 4.79 13.25
N THR A 87 11.62 4.67 13.25
CA THR A 87 12.23 5.02 13.66
C THR A 87 12.47 5.56 14.13
N ALA A 88 12.16 5.33 14.21
CA ALA A 88 12.42 5.77 14.72
C ALA A 88 12.52 6.28 15.28
N ASN A 89 12.20 6.02 15.51
CA ASN A 89 12.47 6.37 16.14
C ASN A 89 12.59 6.80 16.64
N VAL A 90 12.41 6.65 16.78
CA VAL A 90 12.75 7.03 17.36
C VAL A 90 12.92 7.44 17.90
N SER A 91 12.71 7.26 18.12
CA SER A 91 13.09 7.58 18.71
C SER A 91 13.19 7.98 19.14
N HIS A 92 12.87 7.89 19.48
CA HIS A 92 13.22 8.17 20.02
C HIS A 92 13.13 8.66 20.25
N GLN A 93 12.85 8.61 20.48
CA GLN A 93 12.89 8.97 20.87
C GLN A 93 12.71 9.37 21.13
N GLY A 94 12.38 9.43 21.52
CA GLY A 94 12.41 9.71 21.92
C GLY A 94 11.97 9.94 22.07
N GLY A 95 11.79 9.91 22.35
CA GLY A 95 11.73 10.08 22.59
C GLY A 95 11.26 10.22 22.56
N SER A 96 11.19 10.26 22.68
CA SER A 96 11.17 10.33 22.74
C SER A 96 10.93 10.39 22.69
N ASP A 97 10.62 10.36 22.85
CA ASP A 97 10.78 10.29 22.80
C ASP A 97 10.75 10.31 22.76
#